data_b75870a2c52365da5abd225f34d3b833
#
_entry.id   b75870a2c52365da5abd225f34d3b833
#
_cell.length_a   1.000
_cell.length_b   1.000
_cell.length_c   1.000
_cell.angle_alpha   90.00
_cell.angle_beta   90.00
_cell.angle_gamma   90.00
#
_symmetry.space_group_name_H-M   'P 1'
#
loop_
_entity.id
_entity.type
_entity.pdbx_description
1 polymer ?
#
loop_
_entity_poly.entity_id
_entity_poly.type
_entity_poly.pdbx_seq_one_letter_code
_entity_poly.pdbx_strand_id
1 'polypeptide(L)'
;MKQIEVVAAIIRDEEGCVFATQRGYGEWKDWWEFPGGKMEAGETPEEALKREIREELSTEISVDEFLCTVDYDYPQFHLTMHCYLCSLMTDSLHLNEHEAAKWLSKDELGNVKWLPADVKVVEVIKSKIQ
;
A
#
# COMPACT_ATOMS: atom_id res chain seq x y z
N MET A 1 -7.57 -12.41 -19.76
CA MET A 1 -7.54 -12.12 -18.32
C MET A 1 -7.67 -10.62 -18.10
N LYS A 2 -8.47 -10.23 -17.12
CA LYS A 2 -8.67 -8.83 -16.80
C LYS A 2 -7.37 -8.22 -16.27
N GLN A 3 -7.05 -7.01 -16.71
CA GLN A 3 -5.88 -6.26 -16.25
C GLN A 3 -6.34 -5.19 -15.26
N ILE A 4 -5.72 -5.15 -14.08
CA ILE A 4 -6.02 -4.13 -13.07
C ILE A 4 -4.72 -3.42 -12.71
N GLU A 5 -4.73 -2.10 -12.81
CA GLU A 5 -3.57 -1.27 -12.47
C GLU A 5 -3.88 -0.47 -11.21
N VAL A 6 -3.03 -0.63 -10.19
CA VAL A 6 -3.21 0.01 -8.89
C VAL A 6 -1.93 0.71 -8.44
N VAL A 7 -2.08 1.56 -7.44
CA VAL A 7 -0.96 2.23 -6.77
C VAL A 7 -0.99 1.86 -5.29
N ALA A 8 0.17 1.81 -4.65
CA ALA A 8 0.28 1.50 -3.23
C ALA A 8 1.26 2.46 -2.56
N ALA A 9 0.89 2.93 -1.38
CA ALA A 9 1.72 3.84 -0.59
C ALA A 9 2.45 3.07 0.50
N ILE A 10 3.78 3.12 0.46
CA ILE A 10 4.62 2.60 1.54
C ILE A 10 4.92 3.82 2.41
N ILE A 11 4.03 4.10 3.35
CA ILE A 11 4.13 5.26 4.24
C ILE A 11 5.09 4.93 5.36
N ARG A 12 6.16 5.71 5.49
CA ARG A 12 7.17 5.52 6.54
C ARG A 12 7.06 6.63 7.57
N ASP A 13 7.24 6.26 8.84
CA ASP A 13 7.34 7.25 9.91
C ASP A 13 8.83 7.63 10.13
N GLU A 14 9.08 8.47 11.13
CA GLU A 14 10.43 8.94 11.43
C GLU A 14 11.38 7.85 11.92
N GLU A 15 10.81 6.76 12.43
CA GLU A 15 11.60 5.62 12.92
C GLU A 15 11.84 4.56 11.85
N GLY A 16 11.31 4.79 10.63
CA GLY A 16 11.46 3.86 9.53
C GLY A 16 10.43 2.75 9.51
N CYS A 17 9.41 2.81 10.37
CA CYS A 17 8.32 1.84 10.35
C CYS A 17 7.40 2.13 9.16
N VAL A 18 6.83 1.08 8.59
CA VAL A 18 5.88 1.20 7.47
C VAL A 18 4.47 0.93 7.93
N PHE A 19 3.53 1.65 7.33
CA PHE A 19 2.12 1.56 7.68
C PHE A 19 1.44 0.45 6.88
N ALA A 20 0.85 -0.51 7.59
CA ALA A 20 0.14 -1.65 7.00
C ALA A 20 -1.31 -1.62 7.42
N THR A 21 -2.21 -2.02 6.53
CA THR A 21 -3.65 -2.02 6.78
C THR A 21 -4.23 -3.41 6.57
N GLN A 22 -5.22 -3.76 7.39
CA GLN A 22 -5.89 -5.05 7.33
C GLN A 22 -7.23 -4.88 6.62
N ARG A 23 -7.45 -5.67 5.58
CA ARG A 23 -8.66 -5.60 4.78
C ARG A 23 -9.86 -6.07 5.58
N GLY A 24 -10.93 -5.26 5.61
CA GLY A 24 -12.11 -5.53 6.43
C GLY A 24 -13.27 -6.20 5.72
N TYR A 25 -13.14 -6.52 4.43
CA TYR A 25 -14.23 -7.12 3.66
C TYR A 25 -13.71 -7.87 2.44
N GLY A 26 -14.60 -8.60 1.79
CA GLY A 26 -14.30 -9.28 0.53
C GLY A 26 -13.60 -10.61 0.70
N GLU A 27 -13.14 -11.14 -0.42
CA GLU A 27 -12.50 -12.46 -0.48
C GLU A 27 -11.22 -12.54 0.36
N TRP A 28 -10.49 -11.43 0.44
CA TRP A 28 -9.23 -11.36 1.18
C TRP A 28 -9.37 -10.68 2.53
N LYS A 29 -10.56 -10.79 3.14
CA LYS A 29 -10.80 -10.25 4.48
C LYS A 29 -9.76 -10.80 5.47
N ASP A 30 -9.29 -9.93 6.36
CA ASP A 30 -8.30 -10.20 7.40
C ASP A 30 -6.85 -10.31 6.90
N TRP A 31 -6.63 -10.27 5.59
CA TRP A 31 -5.27 -10.21 5.04
C TRP A 31 -4.77 -8.77 5.06
N TRP A 32 -3.45 -8.60 5.04
CA TRP A 32 -2.82 -7.28 5.15
C TRP A 32 -2.31 -6.79 3.81
N GLU A 33 -2.29 -5.46 3.65
CA GLU A 33 -1.84 -4.82 2.41
C GLU A 33 -1.30 -3.43 2.72
N PHE A 34 -0.57 -2.85 1.77
CA PHE A 34 -0.24 -1.43 1.83
C PHE A 34 -1.44 -0.65 1.29
N PRO A 35 -1.76 0.51 1.87
CA PRO A 35 -2.93 1.27 1.42
C PRO A 35 -2.72 1.82 0.00
N GLY A 36 -3.80 1.93 -0.75
CA GLY A 36 -3.80 2.40 -2.12
C GLY A 36 -5.04 1.95 -2.83
N GLY A 37 -5.02 1.92 -4.15
CA GLY A 37 -6.17 1.49 -4.92
C GLY A 37 -6.00 1.68 -6.41
N LYS A 38 -7.10 1.54 -7.14
CA LYS A 38 -7.10 1.59 -8.60
C LYS A 38 -6.84 3.00 -9.13
N MET A 39 -6.07 3.06 -10.21
CA MET A 39 -5.89 4.30 -10.94
C MET A 39 -7.15 4.59 -11.76
N GLU A 40 -7.52 5.85 -11.84
CA GLU A 40 -8.61 6.30 -12.71
C GLU A 40 -8.03 6.84 -14.01
N ALA A 41 -8.85 6.84 -15.06
CA ALA A 41 -8.41 7.33 -16.36
C ALA A 41 -7.90 8.76 -16.26
N GLY A 42 -6.73 9.00 -16.84
CA GLY A 42 -6.14 10.34 -16.87
C GLY A 42 -5.34 10.73 -15.64
N GLU A 43 -5.31 9.87 -14.61
CA GLU A 43 -4.50 10.15 -13.42
C GLU A 43 -3.07 9.68 -13.61
N THR A 44 -2.12 10.45 -13.07
CA THR A 44 -0.76 9.94 -12.87
C THR A 44 -0.77 9.03 -11.64
N PRO A 45 0.21 8.14 -11.48
CA PRO A 45 0.30 7.33 -10.27
C PRO A 45 0.31 8.15 -8.98
N GLU A 46 1.01 9.29 -8.97
CA GLU A 46 1.04 10.16 -7.78
C GLU A 46 -0.31 10.76 -7.46
N GLU A 47 -1.04 11.21 -8.48
CA GLU A 47 -2.39 11.75 -8.30
C GLU A 47 -3.35 10.70 -7.75
N ALA A 48 -3.30 9.51 -8.33
CA ALA A 48 -4.13 8.38 -7.88
C ALA A 48 -3.83 8.04 -6.43
N LEU A 49 -2.54 8.00 -6.08
CA LEU A 49 -2.11 7.64 -4.73
C LEU A 49 -2.60 8.66 -3.70
N LYS A 50 -2.43 9.94 -3.97
CA LYS A 50 -2.91 10.98 -3.06
C LYS A 50 -4.42 10.93 -2.88
N ARG A 51 -5.15 10.70 -3.96
CA ARG A 51 -6.61 10.57 -3.91
C ARG A 51 -7.03 9.36 -3.08
N GLU A 52 -6.44 8.19 -3.36
CA GLU A 52 -6.79 6.95 -2.63
C GLU A 52 -6.50 7.06 -1.13
N ILE A 53 -5.36 7.64 -0.77
CA ILE A 53 -5.00 7.79 0.64
C ILE A 53 -5.94 8.78 1.33
N ARG A 54 -6.33 9.85 0.63
CA ARG A 54 -7.31 10.79 1.18
C ARG A 54 -8.66 10.09 1.43
N GLU A 55 -9.09 9.25 0.50
CA GLU A 55 -10.35 8.51 0.64
C GLU A 55 -10.29 7.46 1.73
N GLU A 56 -9.21 6.70 1.81
CA GLU A 56 -9.10 5.57 2.73
C GLU A 56 -8.70 5.97 4.15
N LEU A 57 -7.86 6.97 4.29
CA LEU A 57 -7.23 7.31 5.57
C LEU A 57 -7.49 8.74 6.03
N SER A 58 -8.22 9.53 5.26
CA SER A 58 -8.54 10.94 5.57
C SER A 58 -7.29 11.75 5.90
N THR A 59 -6.21 11.53 5.16
CA THR A 59 -4.95 12.22 5.41
C THR A 59 -4.26 12.60 4.10
N GLU A 60 -3.29 13.50 4.21
CA GLU A 60 -2.48 13.92 3.08
C GLU A 60 -1.08 13.34 3.19
N ILE A 61 -0.53 12.91 2.07
CA ILE A 61 0.82 12.34 2.01
C ILE A 61 1.69 13.11 1.04
N SER A 62 2.99 13.03 1.27
CA SER A 62 4.01 13.41 0.32
C SER A 62 4.45 12.13 -0.39
N VAL A 63 4.46 12.13 -1.72
CA VAL A 63 4.98 11.00 -2.49
C VAL A 63 6.46 11.30 -2.74
N ASP A 64 7.32 10.57 -2.05
CA ASP A 64 8.74 10.92 -1.98
C ASP A 64 9.60 10.26 -3.06
N GLU A 65 9.36 8.98 -3.34
CA GLU A 65 10.22 8.23 -4.25
C GLU A 65 9.51 7.00 -4.80
N PHE A 66 9.73 6.71 -6.08
CA PHE A 66 9.25 5.45 -6.65
C PHE A 66 10.07 4.29 -6.08
N LEU A 67 9.40 3.24 -5.63
CA LEU A 67 10.06 2.07 -5.07
C LEU A 67 10.15 0.92 -6.08
N CYS A 68 9.02 0.46 -6.58
CA CYS A 68 8.98 -0.69 -7.49
C CYS A 68 7.60 -0.84 -8.14
N THR A 69 7.56 -1.65 -9.20
CA THR A 69 6.31 -2.11 -9.79
C THR A 69 6.25 -3.62 -9.62
N VAL A 70 5.14 -4.12 -9.11
CA VAL A 70 4.90 -5.54 -8.91
C VAL A 70 3.82 -6.01 -9.87
N ASP A 71 4.08 -7.13 -10.57
CA ASP A 71 3.08 -7.81 -11.38
C ASP A 71 2.74 -9.12 -10.70
N TYR A 72 1.45 -9.42 -10.58
CA TYR A 72 0.99 -10.65 -9.96
C TYR A 72 -0.29 -11.16 -10.60
N ASP A 73 -0.34 -12.45 -10.89
CA ASP A 73 -1.53 -13.09 -11.44
C ASP A 73 -2.37 -13.71 -10.32
N TYR A 74 -3.48 -13.06 -10.00
CA TYR A 74 -4.53 -13.67 -9.18
C TYR A 74 -5.39 -14.53 -10.09
N PRO A 75 -6.15 -15.49 -9.55
CA PRO A 75 -6.94 -16.40 -10.41
C PRO A 75 -7.85 -15.70 -11.41
N GLN A 76 -8.35 -14.51 -11.08
CA GLN A 76 -9.36 -13.82 -11.88
C GLN A 76 -8.83 -12.59 -12.63
N PHE A 77 -7.62 -12.15 -12.34
CA PHE A 77 -7.07 -10.95 -12.97
C PHE A 77 -5.57 -10.86 -12.82
N HIS A 78 -4.96 -10.08 -13.72
CA HIS A 78 -3.56 -9.71 -13.62
C HIS A 78 -3.47 -8.35 -12.93
N LEU A 79 -2.67 -8.26 -11.86
CA LEU A 79 -2.46 -7.03 -11.12
C LEU A 79 -1.10 -6.42 -11.47
N THR A 80 -1.10 -5.12 -11.78
CA THR A 80 0.11 -4.32 -11.89
C THR A 80 0.03 -3.24 -10.81
N MET A 81 0.96 -3.26 -9.87
CA MET A 81 0.93 -2.36 -8.72
C MET A 81 2.20 -1.51 -8.66
N HIS A 82 2.01 -0.20 -8.76
CA HIS A 82 3.11 0.78 -8.68
C HIS A 82 3.23 1.26 -7.24
N CYS A 83 4.39 1.04 -6.64
CA CYS A 83 4.62 1.30 -5.22
C CYS A 83 5.56 2.49 -5.03
N TYR A 84 5.19 3.38 -4.14
CA TYR A 84 5.95 4.60 -3.85
C TYR A 84 6.21 4.74 -2.36
N LEU A 85 7.40 5.21 -2.02
CA LEU A 85 7.72 5.59 -0.64
C LEU A 85 7.06 6.93 -0.37
N CYS A 86 6.36 7.02 0.76
CA CYS A 86 5.59 8.20 1.11
C CYS A 86 5.82 8.60 2.57
N SER A 87 5.45 9.83 2.88
CA SER A 87 5.49 10.37 4.24
C SER A 87 4.17 11.02 4.56
N LEU A 88 3.78 11.03 5.83
CA LEU A 88 2.59 11.77 6.26
C LEU A 88 2.90 13.26 6.30
N MET A 89 1.97 14.07 5.83
CA MET A 89 2.06 15.52 5.94
C MET A 89 1.36 16.04 7.19
N THR A 90 0.55 15.18 7.83
CA THR A 90 -0.15 15.49 9.07
C THR A 90 -0.08 14.27 9.97
N ASP A 91 -0.37 14.44 11.26
CA ASP A 91 -0.39 13.34 12.22
C ASP A 91 -1.75 12.64 12.30
N SER A 92 -2.72 13.09 11.52
CA SER A 92 -4.09 12.58 11.60
C SER A 92 -4.33 11.46 10.60
N LEU A 93 -4.74 10.30 11.09
CA LEU A 93 -5.09 9.12 10.27
C LEU A 93 -6.41 8.55 10.77
N HIS A 94 -7.30 8.20 9.85
CA HIS A 94 -8.57 7.53 10.17
C HIS A 94 -8.75 6.35 9.23
N LEU A 95 -9.15 5.21 9.77
CA LEU A 95 -9.42 4.02 8.95
C LEU A 95 -10.87 4.08 8.48
N ASN A 96 -11.06 4.41 7.20
CA ASN A 96 -12.40 4.51 6.63
C ASN A 96 -12.88 3.18 6.04
N GLU A 97 -11.96 2.33 5.60
CA GLU A 97 -12.31 1.10 4.89
C GLU A 97 -11.63 -0.16 5.44
N HIS A 98 -10.63 -0.01 6.31
CA HIS A 98 -9.87 -1.15 6.85
C HIS A 98 -10.30 -1.44 8.28
N GLU A 99 -10.19 -2.72 8.69
CA GLU A 99 -10.57 -3.10 10.06
C GLU A 99 -9.48 -2.87 11.09
N ALA A 100 -8.21 -2.77 10.66
CA ALA A 100 -7.09 -2.52 11.55
C ALA A 100 -5.90 -1.97 10.79
N ALA A 101 -4.92 -1.44 11.52
CA ALA A 101 -3.69 -0.95 10.95
C ALA A 101 -2.56 -1.10 11.97
N LYS A 102 -1.32 -1.20 11.46
CA LYS A 102 -0.12 -1.29 12.29
C LYS A 102 1.01 -0.54 11.63
N TRP A 103 1.89 0.02 12.47
CA TRP A 103 3.19 0.49 12.05
C TRP A 103 4.17 -0.65 12.31
N LEU A 104 4.84 -1.12 11.26
CA LEU A 104 5.74 -2.28 11.36
C LEU A 104 7.17 -1.86 11.08
N SER A 105 8.09 -2.24 11.99
CA SER A 105 9.51 -2.08 11.73
C SER A 105 9.93 -3.13 10.70
N LYS A 106 11.13 -2.99 10.15
CA LYS A 106 11.66 -3.94 9.17
C LYS A 106 11.63 -5.37 9.70
N ASP A 107 11.95 -5.54 11.00
CA ASP A 107 11.97 -6.87 11.62
C ASP A 107 10.58 -7.43 11.88
N GLU A 108 9.56 -6.58 11.89
CA GLU A 108 8.18 -6.98 12.15
C GLU A 108 7.38 -7.26 10.88
N LEU A 109 7.95 -7.02 9.70
CA LEU A 109 7.24 -7.20 8.44
C LEU A 109 6.69 -8.61 8.23
N GLY A 110 7.32 -9.61 8.81
CA GLY A 110 6.85 -10.99 8.73
C GLY A 110 5.75 -11.33 9.72
N ASN A 111 5.33 -10.40 10.57
CA ASN A 111 4.36 -10.67 11.63
C ASN A 111 2.90 -10.63 11.19
N VAL A 112 2.62 -10.22 9.95
CA VAL A 112 1.26 -10.13 9.44
C VAL A 112 1.14 -10.94 8.16
N LYS A 113 -0.09 -11.35 7.85
CA LYS A 113 -0.37 -12.16 6.67
C LYS A 113 -0.66 -11.24 5.48
N TRP A 114 0.35 -10.99 4.67
CA TRP A 114 0.25 -10.11 3.51
C TRP A 114 -0.48 -10.77 2.36
N LEU A 115 -1.25 -9.98 1.60
CA LEU A 115 -1.76 -10.39 0.30
C LEU A 115 -0.58 -10.81 -0.58
N PRO A 116 -0.76 -11.79 -1.48
CA PRO A 116 0.33 -12.32 -2.30
C PRO A 116 1.16 -11.26 -3.03
N ALA A 117 0.51 -10.28 -3.67
CA ALA A 117 1.24 -9.23 -4.38
C ALA A 117 2.06 -8.37 -3.41
N ASP A 118 1.54 -8.12 -2.21
CA ASP A 118 2.22 -7.31 -1.21
C ASP A 118 3.43 -8.00 -0.60
N VAL A 119 3.46 -9.34 -0.61
CA VAL A 119 4.66 -10.09 -0.20
C VAL A 119 5.85 -9.67 -1.05
N LYS A 120 5.65 -9.47 -2.35
CA LYS A 120 6.72 -9.04 -3.26
C LYS A 120 7.24 -7.65 -2.89
N VAL A 121 6.35 -6.76 -2.48
CA VAL A 121 6.73 -5.41 -2.03
C VAL A 121 7.56 -5.50 -0.75
N VAL A 122 7.15 -6.36 0.19
CA VAL A 122 7.88 -6.58 1.45
C VAL A 122 9.31 -7.05 1.16
N GLU A 123 9.49 -7.94 0.19
CA GLU A 123 10.82 -8.40 -0.21
C GLU A 123 11.70 -7.25 -0.72
N VAL A 124 11.10 -6.35 -1.52
CA VAL A 124 11.81 -5.18 -2.03
C VAL A 124 12.19 -4.24 -0.88
N ILE A 125 11.27 -4.02 0.05
CA ILE A 125 11.54 -3.19 1.23
C ILE A 125 12.73 -3.74 2.01
N LYS A 126 12.74 -5.04 2.26
CA LYS A 126 13.82 -5.69 3.01
C LYS A 126 15.18 -5.56 2.33
N SER A 127 15.21 -5.54 1.01
CA SER A 127 16.47 -5.49 0.27
C SER A 127 16.96 -4.07 -0.02
N LYS A 128 16.06 -3.10 -0.17
CA LYS A 128 16.41 -1.75 -0.62
C LYS A 128 16.35 -0.67 0.45
N ILE A 129 15.61 -0.89 1.52
CA ILE A 129 15.44 0.13 2.56
C ILE A 129 16.23 -0.27 3.79
N GLN A 130 17.03 0.67 4.30
CA GLN A 130 17.85 0.47 5.49
C GLN A 130 17.05 0.68 6.78
#